data_ab453fe3a77b0f08efefb5b881e5d806
#
_entry.id   ab453fe3a77b0f08efefb5b881e5d806
#
_cell.length_a   1.000
_cell.length_b   1.000
_cell.length_c   1.000
_cell.angle_alpha   90.00
_cell.angle_beta   90.00
_cell.angle_gamma   90.00
#
_symmetry.space_group_name_H-M   'P 1'
#
loop_
_entity.id
_entity.type
_entity.pdbx_description
1 polymer ?
#
loop_
_entity_poly.entity_id
_entity_poly.type
_entity_poly.pdbx_seq_one_letter_code
_entity_poly.pdbx_strand_id
1 'polypeptide(L)'
;MTDQNRWIHQIGCCMIVFLLTFGCASTQTCDSREVPAWLTSTPHDDTYFYAVGISGQTRNVNDAWVQAANRGRAELGRIIFSHVSSQDTIINTSRGQYSSQLIDVLSDTELNYTEIIERWYDPCGDYGPPHYYYILVRMDKKTASAVLRGLN
;
A
#
# COMPACT_ATOMS: atom_id res chain seq x y z
N MET A 1 67.85 -19.58 20.29
CA MET A 1 66.61 -20.29 20.64
C MET A 1 65.38 -19.35 20.85
N THR A 2 65.41 -18.13 20.37
CA THR A 2 64.37 -17.11 20.64
C THR A 2 63.50 -16.70 19.42
N ASP A 3 63.91 -17.03 18.20
CA ASP A 3 63.18 -16.58 17.01
C ASP A 3 62.03 -17.50 16.58
N GLN A 4 62.13 -18.78 16.92
CA GLN A 4 61.12 -19.77 16.49
C GLN A 4 59.81 -19.61 17.27
N ASN A 5 59.84 -19.15 18.51
CA ASN A 5 58.62 -18.93 19.29
C ASN A 5 57.84 -17.67 18.88
N ARG A 6 58.50 -16.66 18.33
CA ARG A 6 57.89 -15.43 17.85
C ARG A 6 57.02 -15.67 16.60
N TRP A 7 57.46 -16.54 15.71
CA TRP A 7 56.74 -16.94 14.49
C TRP A 7 55.46 -17.70 14.84
N ILE A 8 55.50 -18.60 15.80
CA ILE A 8 54.35 -19.41 16.23
C ILE A 8 53.29 -18.50 16.84
N HIS A 9 53.66 -17.49 17.63
CA HIS A 9 52.69 -16.53 18.18
C HIS A 9 52.06 -15.61 17.12
N GLN A 10 52.80 -15.21 16.10
CA GLN A 10 52.26 -14.38 15.00
C GLN A 10 51.29 -15.18 14.13
N ILE A 11 51.60 -16.44 13.80
CA ILE A 11 50.69 -17.29 13.03
C ILE A 11 49.46 -17.64 13.85
N GLY A 12 49.59 -17.92 15.14
CA GLY A 12 48.45 -18.16 16.05
C GLY A 12 47.49 -16.98 16.16
N CYS A 13 48.06 -15.76 16.27
CA CYS A 13 47.23 -14.54 16.36
C CYS A 13 46.48 -14.23 15.09
N CYS A 14 47.09 -14.42 13.92
CA CYS A 14 46.40 -14.27 12.60
C CYS A 14 45.29 -15.30 12.39
N MET A 15 45.47 -16.55 12.81
CA MET A 15 44.47 -17.60 12.70
C MET A 15 43.24 -17.30 13.61
N ILE A 16 43.46 -16.77 14.81
CA ILE A 16 42.36 -16.41 15.74
C ILE A 16 41.55 -15.22 15.20
N VAL A 17 42.22 -14.22 14.60
CA VAL A 17 41.53 -13.07 14.00
C VAL A 17 40.69 -13.47 12.79
N PHE A 18 41.14 -14.47 12.01
CA PHE A 18 40.41 -14.95 10.85
C PHE A 18 39.16 -15.76 11.22
N LEU A 19 39.14 -16.41 12.39
CA LEU A 19 37.98 -17.15 12.91
C LEU A 19 36.86 -16.26 13.47
N LEU A 20 37.15 -15.01 13.83
CA LEU A 20 36.18 -14.07 14.39
C LEU A 20 35.39 -13.31 13.31
N THR A 21 35.75 -13.43 12.03
CA THR A 21 35.06 -12.73 10.93
C THR A 21 33.93 -13.54 10.26
N PHE A 22 33.69 -14.79 10.68
CA PHE A 22 32.49 -15.51 10.31
C PHE A 22 31.33 -15.02 11.17
N GLY A 23 30.95 -13.74 11.02
CA GLY A 23 29.72 -13.21 11.51
C GLY A 23 28.59 -13.98 10.82
N CYS A 24 27.73 -14.66 11.60
CA CYS A 24 26.49 -15.19 11.11
C CYS A 24 25.69 -14.05 10.46
N ALA A 25 25.69 -13.99 9.14
CA ALA A 25 24.63 -13.30 8.41
C ALA A 25 23.35 -14.09 8.68
N SER A 26 22.59 -13.65 9.71
CA SER A 26 21.23 -14.12 9.88
C SER A 26 20.45 -13.65 8.65
N THR A 27 20.25 -14.53 7.70
CA THR A 27 19.25 -14.35 6.66
C THR A 27 17.91 -14.30 7.40
N GLN A 28 17.39 -13.11 7.64
CA GLN A 28 16.01 -12.93 8.07
C GLN A 28 15.15 -13.50 6.93
N THR A 29 14.69 -14.73 7.11
CA THR A 29 13.69 -15.33 6.23
C THR A 29 12.41 -14.54 6.44
N CYS A 30 12.04 -13.78 5.43
CA CYS A 30 10.76 -13.08 5.42
C CYS A 30 9.63 -14.12 5.31
N ASP A 31 8.55 -13.91 6.05
CA ASP A 31 7.34 -14.74 6.01
C ASP A 31 6.49 -14.32 4.79
N SER A 32 6.74 -15.00 3.66
CA SER A 32 5.99 -14.78 2.41
C SER A 32 4.51 -15.10 2.60
N ARG A 33 3.64 -14.26 2.06
CA ARG A 33 2.18 -14.38 2.18
C ARG A 33 1.53 -14.53 0.83
N GLU A 34 0.50 -15.38 0.77
CA GLU A 34 -0.29 -15.49 -0.45
C GLU A 34 -0.87 -14.12 -0.85
N VAL A 35 -0.66 -13.76 -2.12
CA VAL A 35 -1.16 -12.51 -2.70
C VAL A 35 -2.67 -12.62 -2.91
N PRO A 36 -3.49 -11.77 -2.28
CA PRO A 36 -4.93 -11.80 -2.47
C PRO A 36 -5.35 -11.56 -3.93
N ALA A 37 -6.34 -12.30 -4.40
CA ALA A 37 -6.82 -12.21 -5.77
C ALA A 37 -7.27 -10.78 -6.17
N TRP A 38 -7.80 -10.00 -5.24
CA TRP A 38 -8.25 -8.63 -5.50
C TRP A 38 -7.11 -7.64 -5.81
N LEU A 39 -5.85 -7.99 -5.49
CA LEU A 39 -4.69 -7.19 -5.90
C LEU A 39 -4.32 -7.44 -7.36
N THR A 40 -4.45 -8.67 -7.83
CA THR A 40 -4.16 -9.03 -9.22
C THR A 40 -5.33 -8.72 -10.15
N SER A 41 -6.55 -8.76 -9.63
CA SER A 41 -7.78 -8.44 -10.37
C SER A 41 -8.76 -7.74 -9.44
N THR A 42 -8.78 -6.40 -9.49
CA THR A 42 -9.73 -5.62 -8.70
C THR A 42 -11.17 -6.06 -9.01
N PRO A 43 -11.99 -6.35 -7.99
CA PRO A 43 -13.38 -6.76 -8.20
C PRO A 43 -14.16 -5.71 -8.99
N HIS A 44 -15.11 -6.18 -9.78
CA HIS A 44 -16.09 -5.34 -10.47
C HIS A 44 -17.44 -6.04 -10.48
N ASP A 45 -18.49 -5.32 -10.17
CA ASP A 45 -19.87 -5.79 -10.23
C ASP A 45 -20.83 -4.63 -10.57
N ASP A 46 -22.12 -4.93 -10.64
CA ASP A 46 -23.15 -3.93 -10.96
C ASP A 46 -23.56 -3.07 -9.74
N THR A 47 -23.15 -3.45 -8.53
CA THR A 47 -23.59 -2.85 -7.27
C THR A 47 -22.60 -1.84 -6.72
N TYR A 48 -21.30 -2.16 -6.81
CA TYR A 48 -20.24 -1.37 -6.17
C TYR A 48 -19.20 -0.87 -7.15
N PHE A 49 -18.61 0.27 -6.82
CA PHE A 49 -17.29 0.68 -7.29
C PHE A 49 -16.24 0.17 -6.31
N TYR A 50 -15.08 -0.23 -6.82
CA TYR A 50 -13.95 -0.73 -6.05
C TYR A 50 -12.69 0.03 -6.39
N ALA A 51 -11.82 0.23 -5.40
CA ALA A 51 -10.49 0.77 -5.61
C ALA A 51 -9.48 0.17 -4.62
N VAL A 52 -8.23 0.11 -5.04
CA VAL A 52 -7.11 -0.31 -4.19
C VAL A 52 -6.32 0.91 -3.74
N GLY A 53 -6.14 1.02 -2.44
CA GLY A 53 -5.25 2.01 -1.83
C GLY A 53 -3.95 1.37 -1.38
N ILE A 54 -2.84 2.08 -1.58
CA ILE A 54 -1.49 1.56 -1.34
C ILE A 54 -0.71 2.57 -0.51
N SER A 55 0.02 2.11 0.51
CA SER A 55 0.97 2.91 1.26
C SER A 55 2.24 2.14 1.55
N GLY A 56 3.37 2.83 1.53
CA GLY A 56 4.63 2.28 2.06
C GLY A 56 4.65 2.30 3.59
N GLN A 57 5.75 1.79 4.12
CA GLN A 57 6.00 1.80 5.55
C GLN A 57 6.09 3.24 6.10
N THR A 58 5.47 3.47 7.25
CA THR A 58 5.55 4.71 8.01
C THR A 58 6.14 4.43 9.39
N ARG A 59 6.44 5.49 10.17
CA ARG A 59 6.92 5.33 11.54
C ARG A 59 5.92 4.58 12.43
N ASN A 60 4.65 4.75 12.18
CA ASN A 60 3.55 4.10 12.89
C ASN A 60 2.74 3.26 11.89
N VAL A 61 2.55 1.97 12.18
CA VAL A 61 1.79 1.04 11.34
C VAL A 61 0.36 1.53 11.08
N ASN A 62 -0.27 2.13 12.09
CA ASN A 62 -1.62 2.66 11.93
C ASN A 62 -1.68 3.78 10.88
N ASP A 63 -0.66 4.64 10.83
CA ASP A 63 -0.59 5.72 9.83
C ASP A 63 -0.46 5.16 8.41
N ALA A 64 0.25 4.04 8.22
CA ALA A 64 0.33 3.37 6.93
C ALA A 64 -1.04 2.87 6.46
N TRP A 65 -1.82 2.26 7.35
CA TRP A 65 -3.19 1.85 7.05
C TRP A 65 -4.12 3.02 6.73
N VAL A 66 -4.03 4.10 7.50
CA VAL A 66 -4.81 5.32 7.24
C VAL A 66 -4.45 5.94 5.90
N GLN A 67 -3.15 6.03 5.57
CA GLN A 67 -2.70 6.55 4.27
C GLN A 67 -3.17 5.66 3.10
N ALA A 68 -3.08 4.33 3.24
CA ALA A 68 -3.59 3.41 2.23
C ALA A 68 -5.10 3.60 2.04
N ALA A 69 -5.87 3.73 3.13
CA ALA A 69 -7.31 3.97 3.06
C ALA A 69 -7.65 5.29 2.33
N ASN A 70 -6.96 6.37 2.67
CA ASN A 70 -7.18 7.68 2.04
C ASN A 70 -6.83 7.65 0.54
N ARG A 71 -5.75 6.97 0.16
CA ARG A 71 -5.38 6.80 -1.26
C ARG A 71 -6.41 5.94 -2.00
N GLY A 72 -6.94 4.89 -1.36
CA GLY A 72 -8.01 4.07 -1.93
C GLY A 72 -9.30 4.88 -2.16
N ARG A 73 -9.69 5.72 -1.22
CA ARG A 73 -10.85 6.63 -1.37
C ARG A 73 -10.65 7.65 -2.49
N ALA A 74 -9.46 8.25 -2.55
CA ALA A 74 -9.13 9.18 -3.64
C ALA A 74 -9.19 8.52 -5.01
N GLU A 75 -8.69 7.27 -5.14
CA GLU A 75 -8.78 6.51 -6.38
C GLU A 75 -10.22 6.14 -6.72
N LEU A 76 -11.01 5.76 -5.71
CA LEU A 76 -12.44 5.51 -5.87
C LEU A 76 -13.17 6.74 -6.41
N GLY A 77 -12.84 7.93 -5.90
CA GLY A 77 -13.36 9.21 -6.42
C GLY A 77 -13.04 9.42 -7.88
N ARG A 78 -11.82 9.12 -8.33
CA ARG A 78 -11.43 9.21 -9.75
C ARG A 78 -12.19 8.23 -10.63
N ILE A 79 -12.37 6.99 -10.17
CA ILE A 79 -13.13 5.95 -10.89
C ILE A 79 -14.59 6.39 -11.07
N ILE A 80 -15.23 6.86 -10.00
CA ILE A 80 -16.62 7.33 -10.02
C ILE A 80 -16.75 8.53 -10.97
N PHE A 81 -15.86 9.50 -10.85
CA PHE A 81 -15.86 10.67 -11.73
C PHE A 81 -15.68 10.29 -13.21
N SER A 82 -14.74 9.39 -13.50
CA SER A 82 -14.52 8.89 -14.86
C SER A 82 -15.76 8.19 -15.43
N HIS A 83 -16.41 7.36 -14.60
CA HIS A 83 -17.62 6.65 -14.98
C HIS A 83 -18.76 7.60 -15.35
N VAL A 84 -19.01 8.62 -14.53
CA VAL A 84 -20.06 9.62 -14.75
C VAL A 84 -19.74 10.50 -15.95
N SER A 85 -18.49 10.97 -16.08
CA SER A 85 -18.05 11.79 -17.22
C SER A 85 -18.13 11.07 -18.57
N SER A 86 -18.12 9.74 -18.56
CA SER A 86 -18.30 8.95 -19.78
C SER A 86 -19.76 8.83 -20.22
N GLN A 87 -20.70 9.02 -19.27
CA GLN A 87 -22.13 8.92 -19.55
C GLN A 87 -22.78 10.27 -19.86
N ASP A 88 -22.18 11.38 -19.41
CA ASP A 88 -22.75 12.72 -19.54
C ASP A 88 -21.82 13.67 -20.30
N THR A 89 -22.22 14.04 -21.52
CA THR A 89 -21.46 14.95 -22.41
C THR A 89 -21.48 16.40 -21.92
N ILE A 90 -22.27 16.74 -20.89
CA ILE A 90 -22.57 18.10 -20.45
C ILE A 90 -21.56 18.66 -19.44
N ILE A 91 -20.73 17.80 -18.81
CA ILE A 91 -19.81 18.21 -17.70
C ILE A 91 -18.50 18.85 -18.21
N ASN A 92 -18.47 19.44 -19.37
CA ASN A 92 -17.20 19.86 -19.99
C ASN A 92 -16.53 21.10 -19.38
N THR A 93 -17.20 21.91 -18.53
CA THR A 93 -16.69 23.21 -18.09
C THR A 93 -16.08 23.22 -16.68
N SER A 94 -16.30 22.23 -15.85
CA SER A 94 -15.91 22.26 -14.43
C SER A 94 -15.20 20.99 -13.95
N ARG A 95 -14.66 20.17 -14.85
CA ARG A 95 -14.10 18.85 -14.56
C ARG A 95 -13.10 18.80 -13.39
N GLY A 96 -12.19 19.76 -13.30
CA GLY A 96 -11.16 19.78 -12.27
C GLY A 96 -11.74 20.05 -10.88
N GLN A 97 -12.70 20.94 -10.77
CA GLN A 97 -13.31 21.33 -9.50
C GLN A 97 -14.23 20.22 -8.95
N TYR A 98 -15.01 19.59 -9.81
CA TYR A 98 -15.86 18.45 -9.46
C TYR A 98 -15.07 17.25 -8.95
N SER A 99 -13.96 16.93 -9.63
CA SER A 99 -13.08 15.84 -9.23
C SER A 99 -12.48 16.07 -7.86
N SER A 100 -12.04 17.30 -7.55
CA SER A 100 -11.48 17.65 -6.25
C SER A 100 -12.53 17.56 -5.16
N GLN A 101 -13.71 18.14 -5.36
CA GLN A 101 -14.81 18.09 -4.38
C GLN A 101 -15.25 16.66 -4.09
N LEU A 102 -15.37 15.81 -5.11
CA LEU A 102 -15.73 14.41 -4.91
C LEU A 102 -14.66 13.67 -4.10
N ILE A 103 -13.39 13.89 -4.39
CA ILE A 103 -12.29 13.28 -3.64
C ILE A 103 -12.33 13.74 -2.18
N ASP A 104 -12.56 15.03 -1.92
CA ASP A 104 -12.65 15.58 -0.58
C ASP A 104 -13.80 14.95 0.20
N VAL A 105 -14.98 14.87 -0.38
CA VAL A 105 -16.16 14.23 0.24
C VAL A 105 -15.92 12.74 0.52
N LEU A 106 -15.32 12.01 -0.40
CA LEU A 106 -15.04 10.57 -0.19
C LEU A 106 -13.88 10.32 0.77
N SER A 107 -12.99 11.29 0.93
CA SER A 107 -11.88 11.22 1.90
C SER A 107 -12.33 11.56 3.32
N ASP A 108 -13.48 12.19 3.48
CA ASP A 108 -14.07 12.48 4.77
C ASP A 108 -14.57 11.19 5.42
N THR A 109 -13.86 10.76 6.46
CA THR A 109 -14.17 9.53 7.19
C THR A 109 -15.42 9.62 8.04
N GLU A 110 -15.90 10.82 8.35
CA GLU A 110 -17.13 11.05 9.14
C GLU A 110 -18.38 10.76 8.29
N LEU A 111 -18.30 10.95 6.99
CA LEU A 111 -19.44 10.75 6.09
C LEU A 111 -19.72 9.27 5.75
N ASN A 112 -18.80 8.35 6.09
CA ASN A 112 -18.95 6.89 5.95
C ASN A 112 -19.51 6.37 4.61
N TYR A 113 -19.24 7.08 3.51
CA TYR A 113 -19.72 6.66 2.17
C TYR A 113 -18.95 5.47 1.61
N THR A 114 -17.79 5.15 2.19
CA THR A 114 -16.90 4.11 1.70
C THR A 114 -16.65 3.05 2.76
N GLU A 115 -16.54 1.81 2.34
CA GLU A 115 -16.23 0.67 3.19
C GLU A 115 -14.85 0.12 2.86
N ILE A 116 -14.06 -0.19 3.90
CA ILE A 116 -12.85 -1.00 3.77
C ILE A 116 -13.28 -2.45 3.92
N ILE A 117 -13.11 -3.25 2.87
CA ILE A 117 -13.51 -4.66 2.86
C ILE A 117 -12.34 -5.60 3.07
N GLU A 118 -11.15 -5.24 2.63
CA GLU A 118 -9.96 -6.07 2.77
C GLU A 118 -8.73 -5.24 3.10
N ARG A 119 -7.78 -5.87 3.80
CA ARG A 119 -6.46 -5.33 4.11
C ARG A 119 -5.40 -6.40 3.91
N TRP A 120 -4.30 -6.04 3.30
CA TRP A 120 -3.18 -6.95 3.15
C TRP A 120 -1.86 -6.20 3.32
N TYR A 121 -0.93 -6.81 4.06
CA TYR A 121 0.42 -6.30 4.28
C TYR A 121 1.41 -7.21 3.59
N ASP A 122 2.28 -6.65 2.79
CA ASP A 122 3.34 -7.31 2.05
C ASP A 122 4.69 -7.17 2.79
N PRO A 123 5.06 -8.11 3.65
CA PRO A 123 6.32 -8.01 4.38
C PRO A 123 7.53 -8.26 3.50
N CYS A 124 7.38 -9.08 2.46
CA CYS A 124 8.46 -9.63 1.65
C CYS A 124 8.61 -8.98 0.28
N GLY A 125 7.58 -8.32 -0.21
CA GLY A 125 7.51 -7.85 -1.59
C GLY A 125 7.01 -8.93 -2.55
N ASP A 126 6.03 -9.72 -2.09
CA ASP A 126 5.42 -10.80 -2.89
C ASP A 126 4.58 -10.25 -4.04
N TYR A 127 4.05 -9.02 -3.91
CA TYR A 127 3.28 -8.33 -4.94
C TYR A 127 3.90 -7.01 -5.39
N GLY A 128 4.43 -6.22 -4.45
CA GLY A 128 5.05 -4.93 -4.73
C GLY A 128 6.32 -4.74 -3.92
N PRO A 129 6.72 -3.52 -3.57
CA PRO A 129 7.85 -3.32 -2.69
C PRO A 129 7.60 -3.91 -1.29
N PRO A 130 8.63 -4.45 -0.61
CA PRO A 130 8.46 -4.99 0.73
C PRO A 130 7.97 -3.93 1.71
N HIS A 131 7.24 -4.36 2.73
CA HIS A 131 6.65 -3.52 3.77
C HIS A 131 5.57 -2.55 3.28
N TYR A 132 4.87 -2.89 2.19
CA TYR A 132 3.75 -2.13 1.69
C TYR A 132 2.42 -2.62 2.25
N TYR A 133 1.46 -1.70 2.37
CA TYR A 133 0.13 -1.87 2.92
C TYR A 133 -0.90 -1.63 1.82
N TYR A 134 -1.81 -2.57 1.66
CA TYR A 134 -2.83 -2.55 0.62
C TYR A 134 -4.21 -2.63 1.26
N ILE A 135 -5.13 -1.86 0.75
CA ILE A 135 -6.53 -1.83 1.20
C ILE A 135 -7.43 -1.90 -0.01
N LEU A 136 -8.46 -2.74 0.05
CA LEU A 136 -9.57 -2.72 -0.88
C LEU A 136 -10.72 -1.92 -0.27
N VAL A 137 -11.12 -0.85 -0.94
CA VAL A 137 -12.28 -0.03 -0.58
C VAL A 137 -13.38 -0.18 -1.61
N ARG A 138 -14.62 -0.01 -1.18
CA ARG A 138 -15.78 0.02 -2.08
C ARG A 138 -16.77 1.12 -1.72
N MET A 139 -17.62 1.45 -2.67
CA MET A 139 -18.77 2.36 -2.49
C MET A 139 -19.94 1.86 -3.34
N ASP A 140 -21.13 1.88 -2.75
CA ASP A 140 -22.36 1.57 -3.46
C ASP A 140 -22.64 2.59 -4.58
N LYS A 141 -23.01 2.11 -5.78
CA LYS A 141 -23.23 2.95 -6.96
C LYS A 141 -24.41 3.91 -6.82
N LYS A 142 -25.45 3.51 -6.07
CA LYS A 142 -26.60 4.40 -5.81
C LYS A 142 -26.19 5.52 -4.87
N THR A 143 -25.40 5.21 -3.83
CA THR A 143 -24.83 6.18 -2.91
C THR A 143 -23.89 7.14 -3.65
N ALA A 144 -23.03 6.64 -4.51
CA ALA A 144 -22.17 7.48 -5.37
C ALA A 144 -22.98 8.46 -6.22
N SER A 145 -24.05 7.98 -6.84
CA SER A 145 -24.96 8.82 -7.63
C SER A 145 -25.70 9.87 -6.78
N ALA A 146 -26.03 9.55 -5.53
CA ALA A 146 -26.64 10.50 -4.61
C ALA A 146 -25.69 11.61 -4.16
N VAL A 147 -24.44 11.24 -3.83
CA VAL A 147 -23.37 12.20 -3.48
C VAL A 147 -23.12 13.17 -4.64
N LEU A 148 -23.00 12.66 -5.85
CA LEU A 148 -22.79 13.50 -7.05
C LEU A 148 -23.93 14.48 -7.30
N ARG A 149 -25.18 14.08 -7.05
CA ARG A 149 -26.34 15.01 -7.16
C ARG A 149 -26.33 16.08 -6.07
N GLY A 150 -25.77 15.80 -4.90
CA GLY A 150 -25.63 16.77 -3.81
C GLY A 150 -24.50 17.80 -4.03
N LEU A 151 -23.57 17.54 -4.95
CA LEU A 151 -22.50 18.47 -5.33
C LEU A 151 -22.93 19.47 -6.43
N ASN A 152 -24.05 19.24 -7.09
CA ASN A 152 -24.68 20.15 -8.06
C ASN A 152 -25.61 21.14 -7.34
#